data_080577350ac229b1380a56aa7893dbe3
#
_entry.id   080577350ac229b1380a56aa7893dbe3
#
_cell.length_a   1.000
_cell.length_b   1.000
_cell.length_c   1.000
_cell.angle_alpha   90.00
_cell.angle_beta   90.00
_cell.angle_gamma   90.00
#
_symmetry.space_group_name_H-M   'P 1'
#
loop_
_entity.id
_entity.type
_entity.pdbx_description
1 polymer ?
#
loop_
_entity_poly.entity_id
_entity_poly.type
_entity_poly.pdbx_seq_one_letter_code
_entity_poly.pdbx_strand_id
1 'polypeptide(L)'
;MIKNLENVTVEKRDGKVVPFNRVNISVAVTKAVKASHQSFDPTKDPTYNAKNDDVVDAVIDEVDTFLNHEPGRIHVERIQDLVERVLIKKGYADTAKEYILYRKKRDEIRNTRNKTAECMEEILGKDSEDSNLKRDNANVNGDTAMGTMLQIGANVSKEYYLDNRINRTAATAHRDGHIHIHDLDFYDLTVTCCQIDAKKILEGGFNTGHGYLREPATILSAAALAAIAIQSDQNDCHGGQSIPNLDYGLAKYVEKSFAKHFKDNFRKLFNFAFSYYITPGEGTQKTLDELFPEMEKSILESLDGQLSTKMVRPTYNAIYVMAMKLEEKNIVSSYDVNIVSYLEKTIQTSLDNAYKDTDKETHQAMEAFVHNLNTMHSRAGAQVKKVA
;
A
#
# COMPACT_ATOMS: atom_id res chain seq x y z
N MET A 1 10.36 -32.97 58.41
CA MET A 1 10.56 -34.25 57.68
C MET A 1 10.46 -33.90 56.19
N ILE A 2 11.58 -33.99 55.50
CA ILE A 2 11.57 -33.84 54.02
C ILE A 2 10.92 -35.10 53.47
N LYS A 3 9.63 -35.05 53.20
CA LYS A 3 8.92 -36.17 52.57
C LYS A 3 9.29 -36.23 51.11
N ASN A 4 9.56 -37.41 50.62
CA ASN A 4 10.07 -37.75 49.30
C ASN A 4 8.95 -37.50 48.25
N LEU A 5 9.04 -36.40 47.53
CA LEU A 5 8.12 -36.05 46.42
C LEU A 5 8.52 -36.73 45.09
N GLU A 6 9.41 -37.72 45.14
CA GLU A 6 9.91 -38.45 43.96
C GLU A 6 8.81 -39.14 43.16
N ASN A 7 7.67 -39.40 43.76
CA ASN A 7 6.52 -40.05 43.12
C ASN A 7 5.47 -39.08 42.55
N VAL A 8 5.72 -37.77 42.61
CA VAL A 8 4.79 -36.76 42.06
C VAL A 8 5.24 -36.38 40.68
N THR A 9 4.33 -36.54 39.73
CA THR A 9 4.55 -36.12 38.35
C THR A 9 3.56 -35.02 37.95
N VAL A 10 4.02 -34.10 37.16
CA VAL A 10 3.23 -32.96 36.67
C VAL A 10 2.91 -33.14 35.20
N GLU A 11 1.63 -33.18 34.89
CA GLU A 11 1.14 -33.09 33.55
C GLU A 11 1.11 -31.61 33.08
N LYS A 12 1.93 -31.31 32.11
CA LYS A 12 1.93 -29.99 31.47
C LYS A 12 0.71 -29.83 30.54
N ARG A 13 0.44 -28.60 30.12
CA ARG A 13 -0.67 -28.26 29.22
C ARG A 13 -0.58 -28.92 27.83
N ASP A 14 0.64 -29.28 27.40
CA ASP A 14 0.91 -30.02 26.17
C ASP A 14 0.82 -31.55 26.34
N GLY A 15 0.28 -32.01 27.46
CA GLY A 15 0.14 -33.44 27.79
C GLY A 15 1.43 -34.11 28.24
N LYS A 16 2.59 -33.45 28.21
CA LYS A 16 3.86 -34.01 28.67
C LYS A 16 3.86 -34.18 30.17
N VAL A 17 4.30 -35.34 30.63
CA VAL A 17 4.45 -35.67 32.05
C VAL A 17 5.91 -35.52 32.44
N VAL A 18 6.19 -34.69 33.45
CA VAL A 18 7.52 -34.41 33.97
C VAL A 18 7.57 -34.56 35.47
N PRO A 19 8.71 -34.86 36.08
CA PRO A 19 8.84 -34.86 37.55
C PRO A 19 8.48 -33.48 38.13
N PHE A 20 7.89 -33.47 39.32
CA PHE A 20 7.63 -32.24 40.06
C PHE A 20 8.94 -31.54 40.42
N ASN A 21 9.01 -30.22 40.17
CA ASN A 21 10.19 -29.41 40.48
C ASN A 21 9.78 -28.10 41.19
N ARG A 22 10.15 -28.00 42.48
CA ARG A 22 9.91 -26.85 43.35
C ARG A 22 10.51 -25.55 42.82
N VAL A 23 11.63 -25.63 42.10
CA VAL A 23 12.33 -24.47 41.57
C VAL A 23 11.42 -23.66 40.63
N ASN A 24 10.53 -24.30 39.88
CA ASN A 24 9.60 -23.63 39.02
C ASN A 24 8.59 -22.75 39.79
N ILE A 25 8.14 -23.20 40.95
CA ILE A 25 7.26 -22.44 41.84
C ILE A 25 8.03 -21.29 42.48
N SER A 26 9.22 -21.59 43.07
CA SER A 26 10.08 -20.57 43.64
C SER A 26 10.35 -19.42 42.67
N VAL A 27 10.77 -19.72 41.46
CA VAL A 27 11.04 -18.69 40.42
C VAL A 27 9.78 -17.87 40.08
N ALA A 28 8.62 -18.51 39.98
CA ALA A 28 7.39 -17.84 39.65
C ALA A 28 6.90 -16.89 40.76
N VAL A 29 6.95 -17.39 42.04
CA VAL A 29 6.58 -16.60 43.21
C VAL A 29 7.57 -15.45 43.44
N THR A 30 8.89 -15.69 43.33
CA THR A 30 9.91 -14.62 43.43
C THR A 30 9.70 -13.52 42.42
N LYS A 31 9.32 -13.85 41.17
CA LYS A 31 8.98 -12.82 40.15
C LYS A 31 7.76 -12.03 40.54
N ALA A 32 6.72 -12.66 41.08
CA ALA A 32 5.51 -11.98 41.51
C ALA A 32 5.77 -11.03 42.69
N VAL A 33 6.59 -11.47 43.66
CA VAL A 33 7.03 -10.63 44.81
C VAL A 33 7.81 -9.41 44.32
N LYS A 34 8.76 -9.59 43.41
CA LYS A 34 9.53 -8.49 42.86
C LYS A 34 8.63 -7.50 42.06
N ALA A 35 7.66 -8.00 41.35
CA ALA A 35 6.70 -7.17 40.58
C ALA A 35 5.78 -6.39 41.54
N SER A 36 5.29 -7.01 42.64
CA SER A 36 4.48 -6.32 43.63
C SER A 36 5.26 -5.20 44.32
N HIS A 37 6.53 -5.39 44.64
CA HIS A 37 7.39 -4.35 45.23
C HIS A 37 7.69 -3.18 44.30
N GLN A 38 7.64 -3.38 42.99
CA GLN A 38 7.80 -2.30 41.98
C GLN A 38 6.49 -1.52 41.74
N SER A 39 5.34 -2.18 41.92
CA SER A 39 4.03 -1.64 41.57
C SER A 39 3.35 -0.89 42.75
N PHE A 40 3.80 -1.11 43.98
CA PHE A 40 3.16 -0.56 45.20
C PHE A 40 4.12 0.24 46.08
N ASP A 41 3.57 1.26 46.76
CA ASP A 41 4.32 2.11 47.69
C ASP A 41 4.73 1.30 48.92
N PRO A 42 6.04 1.11 49.16
CA PRO A 42 6.54 0.31 50.27
C PRO A 42 6.09 0.78 51.65
N THR A 43 5.71 2.04 51.80
CA THR A 43 5.29 2.62 53.10
C THR A 43 3.85 2.25 53.45
N LYS A 44 3.08 1.70 52.53
CA LYS A 44 1.65 1.37 52.72
C LYS A 44 1.35 -0.12 52.76
N ASP A 45 2.32 -0.98 52.45
CA ASP A 45 2.12 -2.42 52.37
C ASP A 45 2.74 -3.10 53.58
N PRO A 46 1.95 -3.70 54.51
CA PRO A 46 2.45 -4.45 55.64
C PRO A 46 3.25 -5.71 55.26
N THR A 47 3.09 -6.20 54.01
CA THR A 47 3.80 -7.37 53.47
C THR A 47 5.18 -7.02 52.90
N TYR A 48 5.48 -5.73 52.71
CA TYR A 48 6.75 -5.25 52.16
C TYR A 48 7.98 -5.62 53.04
N ASN A 49 7.75 -5.75 54.34
CA ASN A 49 8.79 -6.18 55.28
C ASN A 49 9.03 -7.68 55.30
N ALA A 50 8.19 -8.48 54.61
CA ALA A 50 8.46 -9.91 54.48
C ALA A 50 9.65 -10.10 53.52
N LYS A 51 10.68 -10.83 53.95
CA LYS A 51 11.78 -11.20 53.06
C LYS A 51 11.22 -12.02 51.92
N ASN A 52 11.69 -11.76 50.69
CA ASN A 52 11.24 -12.51 49.49
C ASN A 52 11.26 -14.02 49.71
N ASP A 53 12.26 -14.51 50.43
CA ASP A 53 12.43 -15.93 50.74
C ASP A 53 11.33 -16.45 51.66
N ASP A 54 10.86 -15.67 52.64
CA ASP A 54 9.81 -16.08 53.57
C ASP A 54 8.46 -16.31 52.87
N VAL A 55 8.15 -15.49 51.83
CA VAL A 55 6.94 -15.67 51.00
C VAL A 55 7.06 -16.92 50.15
N VAL A 56 8.22 -17.13 49.54
CA VAL A 56 8.49 -18.30 48.68
C VAL A 56 8.41 -19.58 49.48
N ASP A 57 9.08 -19.64 50.68
CA ASP A 57 9.11 -20.80 51.55
C ASP A 57 7.71 -21.13 52.07
N ALA A 58 6.93 -20.13 52.49
CA ALA A 58 5.56 -20.34 52.97
C ALA A 58 4.64 -20.93 51.88
N VAL A 59 4.86 -20.57 50.59
CA VAL A 59 4.10 -21.14 49.47
C VAL A 59 4.57 -22.56 49.17
N ILE A 60 5.88 -22.82 49.15
CA ILE A 60 6.43 -24.14 48.87
C ILE A 60 6.00 -25.15 49.94
N ASP A 61 6.06 -24.80 51.22
CA ASP A 61 5.67 -25.67 52.33
C ASP A 61 4.21 -26.12 52.23
N GLU A 62 3.31 -25.22 51.87
CA GLU A 62 1.88 -25.52 51.71
C GLU A 62 1.62 -26.37 50.45
N VAL A 63 2.31 -26.08 49.34
CA VAL A 63 2.25 -26.90 48.12
C VAL A 63 2.78 -28.30 48.37
N ASP A 64 3.90 -28.44 49.04
CA ASP A 64 4.50 -29.73 49.41
C ASP A 64 3.57 -30.53 50.34
N THR A 65 2.92 -29.86 51.30
CA THR A 65 1.94 -30.47 52.17
C THR A 65 0.75 -31.02 51.39
N PHE A 66 0.24 -30.24 50.45
CA PHE A 66 -0.85 -30.68 49.58
C PHE A 66 -0.45 -31.89 48.71
N LEU A 67 0.71 -31.83 48.06
CA LEU A 67 1.21 -32.91 47.20
C LEU A 67 1.52 -34.21 47.95
N ASN A 68 1.89 -34.12 49.21
CA ASN A 68 2.08 -35.30 50.06
C ASN A 68 0.76 -36.04 50.39
N HIS A 69 -0.38 -35.33 50.34
CA HIS A 69 -1.69 -35.91 50.56
C HIS A 69 -2.35 -36.41 49.26
N GLU A 70 -1.91 -35.94 48.14
CA GLU A 70 -2.37 -36.36 46.80
C GLU A 70 -1.18 -36.83 45.93
N PRO A 71 -0.55 -37.97 46.23
CA PRO A 71 0.56 -38.49 45.44
C PRO A 71 0.09 -38.98 44.09
N GLY A 72 0.90 -38.74 43.05
CA GLY A 72 0.61 -39.22 41.69
C GLY A 72 0.73 -38.15 40.62
N ARG A 73 -0.08 -38.27 39.58
CA ARG A 73 -0.11 -37.35 38.45
C ARG A 73 -1.03 -36.18 38.74
N ILE A 74 -0.50 -34.94 38.68
CA ILE A 74 -1.24 -33.71 38.91
C ILE A 74 -1.09 -32.77 37.74
N HIS A 75 -2.19 -32.12 37.32
CA HIS A 75 -2.14 -31.13 36.24
C HIS A 75 -1.53 -29.81 36.73
N VAL A 76 -0.71 -29.15 35.87
CA VAL A 76 -0.01 -27.91 36.20
C VAL A 76 -0.93 -26.77 36.65
N GLU A 77 -2.14 -26.68 36.10
CA GLU A 77 -3.11 -25.65 36.52
C GLU A 77 -3.52 -25.79 37.98
N ARG A 78 -3.71 -27.04 38.46
CA ARG A 78 -4.08 -27.28 39.85
C ARG A 78 -3.00 -26.80 40.82
N ILE A 79 -1.71 -26.94 40.44
CA ILE A 79 -0.58 -26.41 41.23
C ILE A 79 -0.63 -24.87 41.22
N GLN A 80 -0.90 -24.25 40.09
CA GLN A 80 -0.98 -22.80 40.01
C GLN A 80 -2.16 -22.23 40.80
N ASP A 81 -3.34 -22.87 40.74
CA ASP A 81 -4.49 -22.50 41.56
C ASP A 81 -4.20 -22.66 43.06
N LEU A 82 -3.39 -23.65 43.44
CA LEU A 82 -2.95 -23.82 44.82
C LEU A 82 -2.03 -22.69 45.26
N VAL A 83 -1.06 -22.31 44.45
CA VAL A 83 -0.15 -21.18 44.72
C VAL A 83 -0.96 -19.88 44.90
N GLU A 84 -1.91 -19.59 44.05
CA GLU A 84 -2.80 -18.39 44.16
C GLU A 84 -3.56 -18.42 45.50
N ARG A 85 -4.20 -19.54 45.82
CA ARG A 85 -4.93 -19.71 47.09
C ARG A 85 -4.05 -19.53 48.32
N VAL A 86 -2.85 -20.05 48.29
CA VAL A 86 -1.89 -19.91 49.40
C VAL A 86 -1.46 -18.49 49.60
N LEU A 87 -1.12 -17.77 48.52
CA LEU A 87 -0.76 -16.35 48.55
C LEU A 87 -1.89 -15.50 49.16
N ILE A 88 -3.14 -15.72 48.74
CA ILE A 88 -4.31 -15.03 49.27
C ILE A 88 -4.53 -15.37 50.74
N LYS A 89 -4.52 -16.68 51.12
CA LYS A 89 -4.75 -17.16 52.48
C LYS A 89 -3.70 -16.65 53.49
N LYS A 90 -2.46 -16.47 53.03
CA LYS A 90 -1.35 -15.96 53.87
C LYS A 90 -1.33 -14.43 53.94
N GLY A 91 -2.24 -13.74 53.27
CA GLY A 91 -2.35 -12.26 53.28
C GLY A 91 -1.42 -11.54 52.30
N TYR A 92 -0.74 -12.25 51.41
CA TYR A 92 0.13 -11.67 50.38
C TYR A 92 -0.68 -11.20 49.17
N ALA A 93 -1.63 -10.28 49.40
CA ALA A 93 -2.64 -9.90 48.43
C ALA A 93 -2.04 -9.28 47.15
N ASP A 94 -1.05 -8.40 47.27
CA ASP A 94 -0.41 -7.73 46.16
C ASP A 94 0.45 -8.68 45.30
N THR A 95 1.16 -9.59 45.98
CA THR A 95 1.89 -10.68 45.30
C THR A 95 0.95 -11.63 44.57
N ALA A 96 -0.19 -11.98 45.18
CA ALA A 96 -1.22 -12.81 44.56
C ALA A 96 -1.78 -12.12 43.29
N LYS A 97 -2.05 -10.81 43.36
CA LYS A 97 -2.52 -10.00 42.21
C LYS A 97 -1.52 -10.05 41.08
N GLU A 98 -0.25 -9.77 41.30
CA GLU A 98 0.80 -9.82 40.29
C GLU A 98 0.98 -11.24 39.70
N TYR A 99 0.88 -12.28 40.54
CA TYR A 99 0.94 -13.66 40.08
C TYR A 99 -0.21 -14.00 39.13
N ILE A 100 -1.45 -13.63 39.50
CA ILE A 100 -2.67 -13.85 38.68
C ILE A 100 -2.58 -13.06 37.35
N LEU A 101 -2.17 -11.79 37.38
CA LEU A 101 -2.01 -10.97 36.18
C LEU A 101 -0.95 -11.55 35.25
N TYR A 102 0.20 -12.01 35.81
CA TYR A 102 1.24 -12.65 35.00
C TYR A 102 0.73 -13.96 34.37
N ARG A 103 0.03 -14.79 35.14
CA ARG A 103 -0.58 -16.03 34.63
C ARG A 103 -1.55 -15.73 33.49
N LYS A 104 -2.46 -14.78 33.67
CA LYS A 104 -3.43 -14.35 32.65
C LYS A 104 -2.72 -13.88 31.37
N LYS A 105 -1.72 -13.02 31.50
CA LYS A 105 -0.94 -12.54 30.35
C LYS A 105 -0.25 -13.69 29.59
N ARG A 106 0.28 -14.69 30.34
CA ARG A 106 0.91 -15.87 29.71
C ARG A 106 -0.11 -16.77 29.03
N ASP A 107 -1.33 -16.86 29.53
CA ASP A 107 -2.42 -17.62 28.91
C ASP A 107 -2.91 -16.92 27.64
N GLU A 108 -3.06 -15.62 27.65
CA GLU A 108 -3.39 -14.82 26.46
C GLU A 108 -2.34 -15.00 25.34
N ILE A 109 -1.04 -14.90 25.68
CA ILE A 109 0.05 -15.12 24.71
C ILE A 109 0.00 -16.54 24.13
N ARG A 110 -0.26 -17.55 24.94
CA ARG A 110 -0.36 -18.94 24.44
C ARG A 110 -1.57 -19.15 23.55
N ASN A 111 -2.72 -18.64 23.96
CA ASN A 111 -3.95 -18.74 23.17
C ASN A 111 -3.80 -18.07 21.80
N THR A 112 -3.20 -16.89 21.77
CA THR A 112 -2.88 -16.21 20.52
C THR A 112 -1.92 -17.03 19.65
N ARG A 113 -0.88 -17.60 20.26
CA ARG A 113 0.09 -18.44 19.54
C ARG A 113 -0.55 -19.72 19.00
N ASN A 114 -1.40 -20.38 19.78
CA ASN A 114 -2.11 -21.59 19.33
C ASN A 114 -3.06 -21.28 18.18
N LYS A 115 -3.88 -20.23 18.30
CA LYS A 115 -4.75 -19.76 17.21
C LYS A 115 -3.97 -19.42 15.94
N THR A 116 -2.82 -18.75 16.09
CA THR A 116 -1.94 -18.45 14.95
C THR A 116 -1.43 -19.74 14.29
N ALA A 117 -1.00 -20.72 15.07
CA ALA A 117 -0.53 -22.00 14.55
C ALA A 117 -1.66 -22.78 13.86
N GLU A 118 -2.84 -22.86 14.47
CA GLU A 118 -4.03 -23.49 13.89
C GLU A 118 -4.40 -22.82 12.56
N CYS A 119 -4.43 -21.49 12.52
CA CYS A 119 -4.69 -20.74 11.29
C CYS A 119 -3.65 -21.03 10.19
N MET A 120 -2.37 -21.10 10.54
CA MET A 120 -1.31 -21.43 9.59
C MET A 120 -1.45 -22.86 9.06
N GLU A 121 -1.72 -23.83 9.94
CA GLU A 121 -1.93 -25.24 9.57
C GLU A 121 -3.16 -25.40 8.66
N GLU A 122 -4.24 -24.68 8.94
CA GLU A 122 -5.43 -24.67 8.08
C GLU A 122 -5.13 -24.14 6.67
N ILE A 123 -4.35 -23.06 6.55
CA ILE A 123 -4.02 -22.47 5.25
C ILE A 123 -3.02 -23.36 4.49
N LEU A 124 -2.02 -23.91 5.18
CA LEU A 124 -0.96 -24.72 4.56
C LEU A 124 -1.41 -26.16 4.27
N GLY A 125 -2.33 -26.71 5.08
CA GLY A 125 -2.83 -28.07 4.98
C GLY A 125 -3.99 -28.28 3.98
N LYS A 126 -4.56 -27.21 3.40
CA LYS A 126 -5.67 -27.32 2.46
C LYS A 126 -5.19 -27.71 1.07
N ASP A 127 -5.70 -28.83 0.55
CA ASP A 127 -5.51 -29.24 -0.83
C ASP A 127 -6.07 -28.19 -1.80
N SER A 128 -5.46 -28.09 -2.98
CA SER A 128 -5.79 -27.10 -4.02
C SER A 128 -7.26 -27.16 -4.51
N GLU A 129 -8.00 -28.21 -4.19
CA GLU A 129 -9.41 -28.38 -4.56
C GLU A 129 -10.39 -27.55 -3.71
N ASP A 130 -10.03 -27.21 -2.47
CA ASP A 130 -10.83 -26.29 -1.62
C ASP A 130 -10.57 -24.81 -1.95
N SER A 131 -10.70 -24.47 -3.23
CA SER A 131 -10.35 -23.16 -3.80
C SER A 131 -11.15 -21.98 -3.20
N ASN A 132 -12.30 -22.22 -2.58
CA ASN A 132 -13.14 -21.16 -2.02
C ASN A 132 -12.56 -20.52 -0.76
N LEU A 133 -11.82 -21.26 0.05
CA LEU A 133 -11.16 -20.73 1.24
C LEU A 133 -9.82 -20.04 0.90
N LYS A 134 -9.19 -20.43 -0.21
CA LYS A 134 -8.01 -19.74 -0.76
C LYS A 134 -8.37 -18.44 -1.49
N ARG A 135 -9.63 -18.22 -1.81
CA ARG A 135 -10.17 -17.06 -2.54
C ARG A 135 -10.96 -16.10 -1.65
N ASP A 136 -10.70 -16.06 -0.36
CA ASP A 136 -11.35 -15.12 0.58
C ASP A 136 -11.18 -13.66 0.15
N ASN A 137 -10.16 -13.38 -0.64
CA ASN A 137 -9.97 -12.10 -1.29
C ASN A 137 -9.74 -12.33 -2.79
N ALA A 138 -10.71 -11.93 -3.63
CA ALA A 138 -10.64 -12.04 -5.09
C ALA A 138 -9.40 -11.36 -5.71
N ASN A 139 -8.68 -10.55 -4.94
CA ASN A 139 -7.51 -9.80 -5.37
C ASN A 139 -6.19 -10.49 -5.03
N VAL A 140 -6.21 -11.56 -4.25
CA VAL A 140 -5.01 -12.29 -3.84
C VAL A 140 -5.06 -13.70 -4.44
N ASN A 141 -4.05 -14.05 -5.21
CA ASN A 141 -3.91 -15.43 -5.68
C ASN A 141 -3.24 -16.27 -4.58
N GLY A 142 -4.04 -17.01 -3.83
CA GLY A 142 -3.60 -17.88 -2.75
C GLY A 142 -2.70 -19.06 -3.17
N ASP A 143 -2.62 -19.35 -4.48
CA ASP A 143 -1.75 -20.41 -5.01
C ASP A 143 -0.30 -19.94 -5.19
N THR A 144 -0.02 -18.65 -5.03
CA THR A 144 1.34 -18.12 -5.01
C THR A 144 1.90 -18.07 -3.59
N ALA A 145 3.22 -18.28 -3.44
CA ALA A 145 3.88 -18.19 -2.14
C ALA A 145 3.60 -16.87 -1.42
N MET A 146 3.60 -15.76 -2.15
CA MET A 146 3.30 -14.43 -1.57
C MET A 146 1.82 -14.28 -1.24
N GLY A 147 0.93 -14.86 -2.02
CA GLY A 147 -0.51 -14.89 -1.74
C GLY A 147 -0.82 -15.69 -0.48
N THR A 148 -0.19 -16.85 -0.32
CA THR A 148 -0.28 -17.65 0.92
C THR A 148 0.21 -16.87 2.13
N MET A 149 1.34 -16.17 2.03
CA MET A 149 1.87 -15.32 3.10
C MET A 149 0.91 -14.19 3.47
N LEU A 150 0.29 -13.55 2.48
CA LEU A 150 -0.73 -12.51 2.72
C LEU A 150 -1.97 -13.09 3.40
N GLN A 151 -2.45 -14.26 3.00
CA GLN A 151 -3.60 -14.91 3.65
C GLN A 151 -3.30 -15.26 5.11
N ILE A 152 -2.13 -15.79 5.42
CA ILE A 152 -1.69 -16.03 6.80
C ILE A 152 -1.69 -14.71 7.58
N GLY A 153 -1.08 -13.66 7.03
CA GLY A 153 -1.03 -12.33 7.65
C GLY A 153 -2.42 -11.76 7.89
N ALA A 154 -3.30 -11.82 6.90
CA ALA A 154 -4.67 -11.34 6.98
C ALA A 154 -5.47 -12.04 8.09
N ASN A 155 -5.43 -13.37 8.14
CA ASN A 155 -6.18 -14.13 9.16
C ASN A 155 -5.65 -13.89 10.58
N VAL A 156 -4.33 -13.83 10.75
CA VAL A 156 -3.71 -13.50 12.05
C VAL A 156 -4.08 -12.08 12.49
N SER A 157 -4.08 -11.12 11.56
CA SER A 157 -4.45 -9.73 11.85
C SER A 157 -5.93 -9.61 12.23
N LYS A 158 -6.85 -10.26 11.50
CA LYS A 158 -8.29 -10.29 11.81
C LYS A 158 -8.53 -10.77 13.25
N GLU A 159 -7.96 -11.91 13.63
CA GLU A 159 -8.11 -12.43 14.99
C GLU A 159 -7.51 -11.50 16.05
N TYR A 160 -6.34 -10.90 15.77
CA TYR A 160 -5.75 -9.92 16.67
C TYR A 160 -6.64 -8.72 16.90
N TYR A 161 -7.23 -8.15 15.83
CA TYR A 161 -8.11 -6.98 15.93
C TYR A 161 -9.41 -7.32 16.66
N LEU A 162 -10.03 -8.46 16.39
CA LEU A 162 -11.23 -8.92 17.09
C LEU A 162 -11.02 -9.14 18.57
N ASP A 163 -9.85 -9.67 18.97
CA ASP A 163 -9.55 -9.94 20.36
C ASP A 163 -9.05 -8.71 21.16
N ASN A 164 -8.39 -7.73 20.48
CA ASN A 164 -7.64 -6.68 21.18
C ASN A 164 -8.05 -5.24 20.86
N ARG A 165 -8.68 -4.98 19.70
CA ARG A 165 -8.97 -3.61 19.21
C ARG A 165 -10.46 -3.33 19.07
N ILE A 166 -11.21 -4.32 18.65
CA ILE A 166 -12.66 -4.20 18.42
C ILE A 166 -13.40 -4.37 19.75
N ASN A 167 -14.46 -3.58 19.93
CA ASN A 167 -15.36 -3.75 21.08
C ASN A 167 -15.89 -5.19 21.11
N ARG A 168 -15.90 -5.81 22.29
CA ARG A 168 -16.29 -7.22 22.48
C ARG A 168 -17.65 -7.54 21.89
N THR A 169 -18.64 -6.67 22.03
CA THR A 169 -19.98 -6.88 21.48
C THR A 169 -19.96 -6.92 19.95
N ALA A 170 -19.24 -5.99 19.31
CA ALA A 170 -19.08 -5.95 17.86
C ALA A 170 -18.27 -7.15 17.34
N ALA A 171 -17.18 -7.52 18.06
CA ALA A 171 -16.38 -8.69 17.70
C ALA A 171 -17.20 -9.99 17.77
N THR A 172 -18.02 -10.15 18.83
CA THR A 172 -18.94 -11.31 18.92
C THR A 172 -19.97 -11.29 17.80
N ALA A 173 -20.61 -10.15 17.55
CA ALA A 173 -21.59 -10.03 16.47
C ALA A 173 -21.00 -10.33 15.08
N HIS A 174 -19.73 -9.95 14.86
CA HIS A 174 -19.01 -10.29 13.62
C HIS A 174 -18.75 -11.80 13.51
N ARG A 175 -18.27 -12.44 14.58
CA ARG A 175 -18.01 -13.89 14.62
C ARG A 175 -19.28 -14.71 14.46
N ASP A 176 -20.38 -14.24 15.04
CA ASP A 176 -21.70 -14.88 14.95
C ASP A 176 -22.42 -14.59 13.62
N GLY A 177 -21.83 -13.78 12.73
CA GLY A 177 -22.39 -13.45 11.43
C GLY A 177 -23.54 -12.42 11.45
N HIS A 178 -23.79 -11.76 12.58
CA HIS A 178 -24.82 -10.72 12.69
C HIS A 178 -24.43 -9.42 11.99
N ILE A 179 -23.14 -9.12 11.95
CA ILE A 179 -22.56 -7.99 11.22
C ILE A 179 -21.30 -8.44 10.47
N HIS A 180 -20.93 -7.70 9.44
CA HIS A 180 -19.64 -7.86 8.76
C HIS A 180 -18.80 -6.60 8.95
N ILE A 181 -17.59 -6.74 9.53
CA ILE A 181 -16.59 -5.68 9.57
C ILE A 181 -15.69 -5.87 8.36
N HIS A 182 -15.79 -4.94 7.40
CA HIS A 182 -15.06 -5.00 6.14
C HIS A 182 -13.58 -4.67 6.34
N ASP A 183 -12.69 -5.28 5.57
CA ASP A 183 -11.23 -5.04 5.57
C ASP A 183 -10.59 -5.12 6.98
N LEU A 184 -11.08 -6.03 7.81
CA LEU A 184 -10.69 -6.19 9.21
C LEU A 184 -9.20 -6.51 9.39
N ASP A 185 -8.58 -7.13 8.40
CA ASP A 185 -7.14 -7.42 8.36
C ASP A 185 -6.27 -6.16 8.26
N PHE A 186 -6.84 -5.05 7.79
CA PHE A 186 -6.18 -3.74 7.68
C PHE A 186 -6.74 -2.69 8.65
N TYR A 187 -7.50 -3.08 9.64
CA TYR A 187 -8.36 -2.24 10.49
C TYR A 187 -7.76 -0.89 10.92
N ASP A 188 -6.53 -0.84 11.41
CA ASP A 188 -5.84 0.39 11.82
C ASP A 188 -4.52 0.64 11.06
N LEU A 189 -4.28 -0.08 9.96
CA LEU A 189 -3.05 0.05 9.18
C LEU A 189 -3.15 1.08 8.07
N THR A 190 -4.33 1.25 7.45
CA THR A 190 -4.50 2.10 6.27
C THR A 190 -5.97 2.51 6.07
N VAL A 191 -6.19 3.46 5.16
CA VAL A 191 -7.52 3.79 4.65
C VAL A 191 -7.99 2.77 3.63
N THR A 192 -9.30 2.55 3.54
CA THR A 192 -9.88 1.50 2.69
C THR A 192 -10.00 1.89 1.23
N CYS A 193 -10.42 3.13 0.95
CA CYS A 193 -10.65 3.61 -0.41
C CYS A 193 -10.12 5.03 -0.55
N CYS A 194 -9.65 5.39 -1.74
CA CYS A 194 -9.19 6.75 -2.00
C CYS A 194 -9.63 7.28 -3.36
N GLN A 195 -9.61 8.62 -3.48
CA GLN A 195 -9.75 9.33 -4.73
C GLN A 195 -8.46 10.07 -5.04
N ILE A 196 -7.92 9.82 -6.23
CA ILE A 196 -6.68 10.42 -6.70
C ILE A 196 -7.02 11.60 -7.61
N ASP A 197 -6.56 12.80 -7.26
CA ASP A 197 -6.67 13.99 -8.10
C ASP A 197 -5.59 13.97 -9.18
N ALA A 198 -5.94 13.46 -10.37
CA ALA A 198 -5.01 13.35 -11.48
C ALA A 198 -4.40 14.69 -11.90
N LYS A 199 -5.19 15.77 -11.89
CA LYS A 199 -4.71 17.10 -12.26
C LYS A 199 -3.61 17.55 -11.31
N LYS A 200 -3.84 17.42 -10.01
CA LYS A 200 -2.90 17.86 -8.98
C LYS A 200 -1.59 17.08 -8.99
N ILE A 201 -1.65 15.76 -9.16
CA ILE A 201 -0.44 14.93 -9.17
C ILE A 201 0.37 15.04 -10.47
N LEU A 202 -0.31 15.25 -11.62
CA LEU A 202 0.39 15.37 -12.89
C LEU A 202 0.98 16.77 -13.10
N GLU A 203 0.32 17.84 -12.62
CA GLU A 203 0.85 19.19 -12.63
C GLU A 203 1.99 19.33 -11.61
N GLY A 204 3.22 19.37 -12.08
CA GLY A 204 4.41 19.48 -11.25
C GLY A 204 5.05 18.15 -10.87
N GLY A 205 4.40 17.02 -11.12
CA GLY A 205 4.92 15.70 -10.80
C GLY A 205 4.72 15.29 -9.34
N PHE A 206 5.19 14.09 -8.98
CA PHE A 206 5.01 13.53 -7.64
C PHE A 206 6.14 12.57 -7.25
N ASN A 207 6.23 12.24 -5.96
CA ASN A 207 7.20 11.31 -5.41
C ASN A 207 6.48 10.05 -4.88
N THR A 208 6.94 8.88 -5.31
CA THR A 208 6.41 7.58 -4.88
C THR A 208 7.13 6.98 -3.66
N GLY A 209 8.06 7.72 -3.06
CA GLY A 209 8.98 7.19 -2.04
C GLY A 209 10.27 6.58 -2.62
N HIS A 210 10.27 6.23 -3.90
CA HIS A 210 11.41 5.65 -4.61
C HIS A 210 12.07 6.62 -5.61
N GLY A 211 11.58 7.84 -5.72
CA GLY A 211 12.08 8.87 -6.61
C GLY A 211 10.99 9.82 -7.07
N TYR A 212 11.44 10.96 -7.62
CA TYR A 212 10.57 12.00 -8.12
C TYR A 212 10.24 11.79 -9.60
N LEU A 213 8.95 11.80 -9.92
CA LEU A 213 8.41 11.72 -11.28
C LEU A 213 8.00 13.13 -11.72
N ARG A 214 8.70 13.65 -12.73
CA ARG A 214 8.44 15.01 -13.27
C ARG A 214 7.09 15.11 -13.98
N GLU A 215 6.60 16.34 -14.18
CA GLU A 215 5.42 16.61 -14.99
C GLU A 215 5.56 15.98 -16.40
N PRO A 216 4.54 15.27 -16.89
CA PRO A 216 4.60 14.63 -18.21
C PRO A 216 4.56 15.64 -19.35
N ALA A 217 5.21 15.28 -20.45
CA ALA A 217 5.29 16.11 -21.66
C ALA A 217 4.31 15.69 -22.76
N THR A 218 3.75 14.47 -22.68
CA THR A 218 2.86 13.88 -23.70
C THR A 218 1.74 13.09 -23.05
N ILE A 219 0.69 12.77 -23.82
CA ILE A 219 -0.41 11.93 -23.33
C ILE A 219 0.05 10.52 -22.97
N LEU A 220 1.00 9.93 -23.70
CA LEU A 220 1.59 8.63 -23.37
C LEU A 220 2.24 8.64 -21.99
N SER A 221 3.06 9.66 -21.72
CA SER A 221 3.72 9.78 -20.40
C SER A 221 2.72 10.10 -19.29
N ALA A 222 1.68 10.90 -19.56
CA ALA A 222 0.66 11.23 -18.58
C ALA A 222 -0.17 9.99 -18.18
N ALA A 223 -0.60 9.19 -19.16
CA ALA A 223 -1.31 7.94 -18.92
C ALA A 223 -0.45 6.93 -18.14
N ALA A 224 0.84 6.81 -18.49
CA ALA A 224 1.78 5.96 -17.75
C ALA A 224 1.95 6.43 -16.29
N LEU A 225 2.09 7.74 -16.04
CA LEU A 225 2.19 8.30 -14.69
C LEU A 225 0.90 8.12 -13.88
N ALA A 226 -0.27 8.23 -14.50
CA ALA A 226 -1.54 7.93 -13.85
C ALA A 226 -1.61 6.45 -13.40
N ALA A 227 -1.15 5.52 -14.23
CA ALA A 227 -1.06 4.11 -13.86
C ALA A 227 -0.06 3.88 -12.71
N ILE A 228 1.09 4.55 -12.71
CA ILE A 228 2.09 4.48 -11.64
C ILE A 228 1.52 5.06 -10.33
N ALA A 229 0.77 6.15 -10.39
CA ALA A 229 0.14 6.74 -9.21
C ALA A 229 -0.81 5.74 -8.53
N ILE A 230 -1.71 5.11 -9.30
CA ILE A 230 -2.61 4.06 -8.81
C ILE A 230 -1.79 2.89 -8.23
N GLN A 231 -0.73 2.48 -8.93
CA GLN A 231 0.11 1.36 -8.50
C GLN A 231 0.86 1.66 -7.20
N SER A 232 1.37 2.87 -7.04
CA SER A 232 2.05 3.30 -5.82
C SER A 232 1.08 3.38 -4.64
N ASP A 233 -0.06 4.05 -4.83
CA ASP A 233 -1.07 4.22 -3.80
C ASP A 233 -1.67 2.89 -3.34
N GLN A 234 -1.72 1.88 -4.21
CA GLN A 234 -2.22 0.55 -3.85
C GLN A 234 -1.40 -0.15 -2.76
N ASN A 235 -0.15 0.27 -2.51
CA ASN A 235 0.65 -0.26 -1.39
C ASN A 235 0.29 0.39 -0.06
N ASP A 236 -0.23 1.59 -0.09
CA ASP A 236 -0.55 2.41 1.08
C ASP A 236 -2.05 2.43 1.40
N CYS A 237 -2.90 2.19 0.39
CA CYS A 237 -4.35 2.16 0.50
C CYS A 237 -4.89 0.75 0.16
N HIS A 238 -5.75 0.21 1.03
CA HIS A 238 -6.43 -1.07 0.78
C HIS A 238 -7.83 -0.81 0.25
N GLY A 239 -8.18 -1.41 -0.87
CA GLY A 239 -9.53 -1.27 -1.45
C GLY A 239 -9.55 -0.53 -2.78
N GLY A 240 -10.71 0.04 -3.13
CA GLY A 240 -10.93 0.68 -4.41
C GLY A 240 -10.23 2.03 -4.53
N GLN A 241 -9.69 2.30 -5.70
CA GLN A 241 -9.12 3.60 -6.04
C GLN A 241 -9.91 4.19 -7.21
N SER A 242 -10.12 5.49 -7.22
CA SER A 242 -10.76 6.20 -8.30
C SER A 242 -9.96 7.43 -8.70
N ILE A 243 -9.99 7.73 -10.00
CA ILE A 243 -9.49 9.00 -10.54
C ILE A 243 -10.70 9.72 -11.15
N PRO A 244 -11.40 10.53 -10.37
CA PRO A 244 -12.50 11.32 -10.90
C PRO A 244 -11.96 12.32 -11.92
N ASN A 245 -12.68 12.51 -13.01
CA ASN A 245 -12.30 13.46 -14.08
C ASN A 245 -10.93 13.17 -14.71
N LEU A 246 -10.60 11.90 -14.96
CA LEU A 246 -9.34 11.50 -15.58
C LEU A 246 -9.17 12.15 -16.95
N ASP A 247 -10.23 12.27 -17.75
CA ASP A 247 -10.28 12.92 -19.05
C ASP A 247 -9.85 14.39 -18.97
N TYR A 248 -10.37 15.16 -18.01
CA TYR A 248 -9.96 16.54 -17.77
C TYR A 248 -8.51 16.63 -17.29
N GLY A 249 -8.07 15.71 -16.45
CA GLY A 249 -6.69 15.65 -15.98
C GLY A 249 -5.68 15.37 -17.10
N LEU A 250 -6.09 14.60 -18.12
CA LEU A 250 -5.27 14.24 -19.26
C LEU A 250 -5.35 15.22 -20.44
N ALA A 251 -6.41 16.04 -20.54
CA ALA A 251 -6.65 16.94 -21.67
C ALA A 251 -5.46 17.85 -22.01
N LYS A 252 -4.84 18.47 -20.99
CA LYS A 252 -3.63 19.30 -21.12
C LYS A 252 -2.48 18.57 -21.83
N TYR A 253 -2.35 17.27 -21.62
CA TYR A 253 -1.28 16.46 -22.19
C TYR A 253 -1.58 15.98 -23.61
N VAL A 254 -2.86 15.88 -23.97
CA VAL A 254 -3.30 15.72 -25.36
C VAL A 254 -2.93 16.97 -26.15
N GLU A 255 -3.18 18.18 -25.62
CA GLU A 255 -2.77 19.45 -26.24
C GLU A 255 -1.24 19.55 -26.40
N LYS A 256 -0.47 19.15 -25.38
CA LYS A 256 1.00 19.09 -25.47
C LYS A 256 1.48 18.13 -26.56
N SER A 257 0.83 16.95 -26.68
CA SER A 257 1.12 15.98 -27.75
C SER A 257 0.79 16.56 -29.13
N PHE A 258 -0.36 17.20 -29.27
CA PHE A 258 -0.74 17.88 -30.51
C PHE A 258 0.28 18.92 -30.91
N ALA A 259 0.67 19.81 -30.01
CA ALA A 259 1.68 20.84 -30.30
C ALA A 259 3.01 20.22 -30.74
N LYS A 260 3.42 19.09 -30.09
CA LYS A 260 4.63 18.36 -30.51
C LYS A 260 4.49 17.78 -31.91
N HIS A 261 3.39 17.05 -32.19
CA HIS A 261 3.15 16.46 -33.52
C HIS A 261 3.05 17.51 -34.59
N PHE A 262 2.41 18.65 -34.29
CA PHE A 262 2.35 19.78 -35.22
C PHE A 262 3.76 20.28 -35.56
N LYS A 263 4.60 20.57 -34.60
CA LYS A 263 5.98 21.04 -34.80
C LYS A 263 6.79 20.06 -35.66
N ASP A 264 6.72 18.78 -35.32
CA ASP A 264 7.46 17.73 -36.04
C ASP A 264 6.97 17.60 -37.50
N ASN A 265 5.65 17.62 -37.74
CA ASN A 265 5.06 17.58 -39.09
C ASN A 265 5.34 18.87 -39.87
N PHE A 266 5.19 20.02 -39.22
CA PHE A 266 5.44 21.30 -39.85
C PHE A 266 6.87 21.44 -40.35
N ARG A 267 7.88 21.13 -39.52
CA ARG A 267 9.30 21.18 -39.91
C ARG A 267 9.61 20.26 -41.11
N LYS A 268 9.09 19.03 -41.05
CA LYS A 268 9.29 18.05 -42.13
C LYS A 268 8.67 18.52 -43.46
N LEU A 269 7.41 18.94 -43.41
CA LEU A 269 6.69 19.39 -44.62
C LEU A 269 7.20 20.71 -45.15
N PHE A 270 7.59 21.64 -44.26
CA PHE A 270 8.20 22.88 -44.65
C PHE A 270 9.51 22.65 -45.40
N ASN A 271 10.43 21.90 -44.81
CA ASN A 271 11.70 21.56 -45.43
C ASN A 271 11.53 20.85 -46.77
N PHE A 272 10.54 19.98 -46.92
CA PHE A 272 10.22 19.32 -48.18
C PHE A 272 9.60 20.27 -49.20
N ALA A 273 8.58 21.02 -48.82
CA ALA A 273 7.85 21.92 -49.72
C ALA A 273 8.71 23.11 -50.22
N PHE A 274 9.57 23.60 -49.35
CA PHE A 274 10.43 24.75 -49.65
C PHE A 274 11.84 24.37 -50.07
N SER A 275 12.19 23.09 -50.14
CA SER A 275 13.51 22.62 -50.59
C SER A 275 13.92 23.16 -51.97
N TYR A 276 12.97 23.42 -52.84
CA TYR A 276 13.16 23.98 -54.17
C TYR A 276 13.27 25.51 -54.16
N TYR A 277 12.63 26.19 -53.23
CA TYR A 277 12.54 27.66 -53.16
C TYR A 277 13.58 28.25 -52.19
N ILE A 278 14.13 27.43 -51.30
CA ILE A 278 15.18 27.84 -50.36
C ILE A 278 16.48 27.93 -51.15
N THR A 279 17.04 29.13 -51.24
CA THR A 279 18.36 29.33 -51.85
C THR A 279 19.40 28.61 -50.98
N PRO A 280 20.13 27.61 -51.49
CA PRO A 280 21.16 26.95 -50.69
C PRO A 280 22.27 27.94 -50.40
N GLY A 281 22.38 28.37 -49.15
CA GLY A 281 23.44 29.28 -48.67
C GLY A 281 23.99 28.80 -47.32
N GLU A 282 25.27 29.04 -47.08
CA GLU A 282 25.84 28.80 -45.74
C GLU A 282 25.07 29.67 -44.73
N GLY A 283 24.36 29.04 -43.81
CA GLY A 283 23.61 29.69 -42.74
C GLY A 283 22.07 29.65 -42.91
N THR A 284 21.54 29.31 -44.08
CA THR A 284 20.06 29.27 -44.30
C THR A 284 19.35 28.30 -43.35
N GLN A 285 19.90 27.12 -43.13
CA GLN A 285 19.36 26.15 -42.19
C GLN A 285 19.37 26.68 -40.75
N LYS A 286 20.44 27.35 -40.34
CA LYS A 286 20.56 27.98 -39.02
C LYS A 286 19.48 29.06 -38.85
N THR A 287 19.27 29.88 -39.84
CA THR A 287 18.26 30.93 -39.82
C THR A 287 16.83 30.32 -39.75
N LEU A 288 16.57 29.23 -40.44
CA LEU A 288 15.31 28.49 -40.34
C LEU A 288 15.10 27.89 -38.96
N ASP A 289 16.13 27.29 -38.37
CA ASP A 289 16.09 26.71 -37.02
C ASP A 289 15.79 27.78 -35.96
N GLU A 290 16.26 29.01 -36.16
CA GLU A 290 15.95 30.17 -35.31
C GLU A 290 14.51 30.69 -35.50
N LEU A 291 13.95 30.62 -36.73
CA LEU A 291 12.60 31.08 -37.07
C LEU A 291 11.50 30.07 -36.70
N PHE A 292 11.76 28.79 -36.83
CA PHE A 292 10.75 27.75 -36.57
C PHE A 292 10.05 27.90 -35.19
N PRO A 293 10.72 28.11 -34.06
CA PRO A 293 10.03 28.27 -32.79
C PRO A 293 9.05 29.43 -32.75
N GLU A 294 9.37 30.53 -33.39
CA GLU A 294 8.51 31.70 -33.45
C GLU A 294 7.29 31.48 -34.38
N MET A 295 7.52 30.86 -35.54
CA MET A 295 6.47 30.49 -36.49
C MET A 295 5.51 29.49 -35.86
N GLU A 296 6.02 28.43 -35.25
CA GLU A 296 5.26 27.39 -34.55
C GLU A 296 4.40 27.97 -33.42
N LYS A 297 4.98 28.86 -32.62
CA LYS A 297 4.29 29.56 -31.55
C LYS A 297 3.15 30.43 -32.09
N SER A 298 3.41 31.22 -33.11
CA SER A 298 2.41 32.10 -33.72
C SER A 298 1.21 31.32 -34.31
N ILE A 299 1.49 30.15 -34.93
CA ILE A 299 0.43 29.29 -35.43
C ILE A 299 -0.40 28.71 -34.29
N LEU A 300 0.24 28.11 -33.30
CA LEU A 300 -0.44 27.48 -32.16
C LEU A 300 -1.27 28.50 -31.38
N GLU A 301 -0.75 29.72 -31.15
CA GLU A 301 -1.51 30.81 -30.51
C GLU A 301 -2.72 31.23 -31.32
N SER A 302 -2.60 31.21 -32.68
CA SER A 302 -3.74 31.55 -33.57
C SER A 302 -4.86 30.48 -33.52
N LEU A 303 -4.61 29.31 -32.98
CA LEU A 303 -5.54 28.20 -32.83
C LEU A 303 -6.20 28.13 -31.47
N ASP A 304 -5.94 29.07 -30.58
CA ASP A 304 -6.45 29.05 -29.21
C ASP A 304 -7.97 28.82 -29.20
N GLY A 305 -8.41 27.81 -28.43
CA GLY A 305 -9.80 27.37 -28.38
C GLY A 305 -10.31 26.52 -29.56
N GLN A 306 -9.53 26.28 -30.60
CA GLN A 306 -9.93 25.46 -31.76
C GLN A 306 -9.41 24.01 -31.72
N LEU A 307 -8.52 23.69 -30.79
CA LEU A 307 -7.86 22.36 -30.72
C LEU A 307 -8.83 21.19 -30.49
N SER A 308 -10.03 21.47 -30.00
CA SER A 308 -11.10 20.48 -29.81
C SER A 308 -11.93 20.18 -31.06
N THR A 309 -11.72 20.89 -32.16
CA THR A 309 -12.51 20.73 -33.36
C THR A 309 -11.76 20.00 -34.48
N LYS A 310 -12.46 19.15 -35.25
CA LYS A 310 -11.88 18.41 -36.39
C LYS A 310 -11.45 19.30 -37.57
N MET A 311 -11.71 20.60 -37.51
CA MET A 311 -11.37 21.57 -38.57
C MET A 311 -10.62 22.76 -37.95
N VAL A 312 -9.38 22.51 -37.57
CA VAL A 312 -8.50 23.54 -37.06
C VAL A 312 -7.92 24.32 -38.24
N ARG A 313 -8.13 25.64 -38.26
CA ARG A 313 -7.58 26.51 -39.29
C ARG A 313 -6.83 27.68 -38.68
N PRO A 314 -5.57 27.94 -39.09
CA PRO A 314 -4.83 29.10 -38.63
C PRO A 314 -5.45 30.38 -39.22
N THR A 315 -5.26 31.48 -38.51
CA THR A 315 -5.71 32.76 -39.04
C THR A 315 -4.85 33.18 -40.25
N TYR A 316 -5.47 33.76 -41.26
CA TYR A 316 -4.76 34.28 -42.44
C TYR A 316 -3.63 35.25 -42.05
N ASN A 317 -3.85 36.06 -41.02
CA ASN A 317 -2.85 36.99 -40.50
C ASN A 317 -1.58 36.32 -40.00
N ALA A 318 -1.71 35.17 -39.30
CA ALA A 318 -0.54 34.41 -38.83
C ALA A 318 0.29 33.88 -40.02
N ILE A 319 -0.37 33.41 -41.08
CA ILE A 319 0.28 32.92 -42.30
C ILE A 319 0.99 34.06 -43.04
N TYR A 320 0.32 35.21 -43.18
CA TYR A 320 0.87 36.39 -43.85
C TYR A 320 2.11 36.94 -43.13
N VAL A 321 2.05 37.07 -41.81
CA VAL A 321 3.21 37.53 -41.02
C VAL A 321 4.43 36.59 -41.16
N MET A 322 4.16 35.29 -41.28
CA MET A 322 5.25 34.32 -41.55
C MET A 322 5.86 34.50 -42.93
N ALA A 323 5.03 34.68 -43.97
CA ALA A 323 5.52 34.93 -45.31
C ALA A 323 6.43 36.16 -45.34
N MET A 324 6.03 37.26 -44.72
CA MET A 324 6.85 38.46 -44.59
C MET A 324 8.19 38.22 -43.86
N LYS A 325 8.20 37.44 -42.79
CA LYS A 325 9.44 37.11 -42.08
C LYS A 325 10.40 36.27 -42.93
N LEU A 326 9.90 35.33 -43.71
CA LEU A 326 10.70 34.54 -44.65
C LEU A 326 11.33 35.39 -45.73
N GLU A 327 10.58 36.38 -46.26
CA GLU A 327 11.06 37.36 -47.22
C GLU A 327 12.12 38.30 -46.59
N GLU A 328 11.85 38.88 -45.42
CA GLU A 328 12.79 39.75 -44.70
C GLU A 328 14.14 39.09 -44.41
N LYS A 329 14.13 37.79 -44.16
CA LYS A 329 15.35 37.00 -43.95
C LYS A 329 16.00 36.48 -45.23
N ASN A 330 15.49 36.88 -46.42
CA ASN A 330 15.95 36.41 -47.74
C ASN A 330 15.95 34.87 -47.89
N ILE A 331 15.09 34.18 -47.18
CA ILE A 331 14.95 32.73 -47.25
C ILE A 331 14.19 32.35 -48.52
N VAL A 332 13.23 33.17 -48.91
CA VAL A 332 12.39 33.02 -50.11
C VAL A 332 12.38 34.31 -50.87
N SER A 333 12.38 34.23 -52.19
CA SER A 333 12.35 35.44 -53.04
C SER A 333 10.97 36.06 -53.13
N SER A 334 10.86 37.38 -53.02
CA SER A 334 9.63 38.18 -53.01
C SER A 334 8.79 38.11 -54.30
N TYR A 335 9.25 37.42 -55.34
CA TYR A 335 8.57 37.32 -56.62
C TYR A 335 7.64 36.12 -56.78
N ASP A 336 7.54 35.26 -55.77
CA ASP A 336 6.71 34.07 -55.88
C ASP A 336 5.34 34.32 -55.25
N VAL A 337 4.36 34.68 -56.10
CA VAL A 337 2.95 34.99 -55.75
C VAL A 337 2.29 33.80 -54.98
N ASN A 338 2.91 32.65 -54.98
CA ASN A 338 2.37 31.44 -54.42
C ASN A 338 2.84 31.12 -52.99
N ILE A 339 3.79 31.85 -52.38
CA ILE A 339 4.38 31.57 -51.08
C ILE A 339 3.31 31.44 -49.97
N VAL A 340 2.39 32.40 -49.92
CA VAL A 340 1.30 32.39 -48.92
C VAL A 340 0.44 31.14 -49.07
N SER A 341 0.09 30.77 -50.31
CA SER A 341 -0.70 29.58 -50.59
C SER A 341 0.05 28.28 -50.27
N TYR A 342 1.35 28.22 -50.54
CA TYR A 342 2.19 27.07 -50.16
C TYR A 342 2.32 26.93 -48.64
N LEU A 343 2.53 28.04 -47.92
CA LEU A 343 2.54 28.08 -46.49
C LEU A 343 1.20 27.63 -45.90
N GLU A 344 0.09 28.17 -46.38
CA GLU A 344 -1.25 27.78 -45.95
C GLU A 344 -1.46 26.27 -46.10
N LYS A 345 -1.15 25.72 -47.26
CA LYS A 345 -1.27 24.29 -47.54
C LYS A 345 -0.35 23.45 -46.64
N THR A 346 0.89 23.90 -46.45
CA THR A 346 1.87 23.20 -45.58
C THR A 346 1.40 23.19 -44.12
N ILE A 347 0.94 24.33 -43.61
CA ILE A 347 0.43 24.46 -42.26
C ILE A 347 -0.84 23.60 -42.09
N GLN A 348 -1.81 23.70 -43.02
CA GLN A 348 -3.03 22.92 -42.93
C GLN A 348 -2.76 21.41 -42.96
N THR A 349 -1.89 20.95 -43.87
CA THR A 349 -1.50 19.53 -43.92
C THR A 349 -0.78 19.09 -42.63
N SER A 350 0.05 19.96 -42.04
CA SER A 350 0.73 19.70 -40.78
C SER A 350 -0.25 19.58 -39.63
N LEU A 351 -1.28 20.42 -39.57
CA LEU A 351 -2.34 20.36 -38.58
C LEU A 351 -3.20 19.09 -38.74
N ASP A 352 -3.58 18.72 -39.96
CA ASP A 352 -4.36 17.53 -40.25
C ASP A 352 -3.59 16.25 -39.84
N ASN A 353 -2.29 16.24 -40.13
CA ASN A 353 -1.41 15.13 -39.69
C ASN A 353 -1.22 15.11 -38.19
N ALA A 354 -0.98 16.25 -37.55
CA ALA A 354 -0.86 16.35 -36.10
C ALA A 354 -2.12 15.86 -35.38
N TYR A 355 -3.29 16.20 -35.92
CA TYR A 355 -4.55 15.71 -35.38
C TYR A 355 -4.63 14.18 -35.43
N LYS A 356 -4.33 13.57 -36.60
CA LYS A 356 -4.33 12.10 -36.75
C LYS A 356 -3.31 11.40 -35.86
N ASP A 357 -2.09 11.97 -35.78
CA ASP A 357 -1.02 11.43 -34.96
C ASP A 357 -1.36 11.50 -33.46
N THR A 358 -1.99 12.62 -33.03
CA THR A 358 -2.43 12.82 -31.65
C THR A 358 -3.59 11.90 -31.29
N ASP A 359 -4.57 11.73 -32.18
CA ASP A 359 -5.69 10.81 -31.98
C ASP A 359 -5.17 9.36 -31.79
N LYS A 360 -4.26 8.94 -32.68
CA LYS A 360 -3.61 7.65 -32.61
C LYS A 360 -2.79 7.48 -31.33
N GLU A 361 -1.98 8.50 -30.94
CA GLU A 361 -1.18 8.46 -29.71
C GLU A 361 -2.08 8.40 -28.47
N THR A 362 -3.19 9.15 -28.46
CA THR A 362 -4.16 9.14 -27.37
C THR A 362 -4.83 7.76 -27.23
N HIS A 363 -5.24 7.17 -28.35
CA HIS A 363 -5.81 5.81 -28.33
C HIS A 363 -4.79 4.79 -27.78
N GLN A 364 -3.55 4.83 -28.24
CA GLN A 364 -2.48 3.96 -27.75
C GLN A 364 -2.17 4.20 -26.27
N ALA A 365 -2.23 5.44 -25.81
CA ALA A 365 -2.03 5.79 -24.40
C ALA A 365 -3.12 5.19 -23.51
N MET A 366 -4.38 5.25 -23.94
CA MET A 366 -5.51 4.66 -23.20
C MET A 366 -5.47 3.14 -23.22
N GLU A 367 -5.14 2.54 -24.36
CA GLU A 367 -4.93 1.09 -24.48
C GLU A 367 -3.83 0.62 -23.51
N ALA A 368 -2.67 1.29 -23.54
CA ALA A 368 -1.57 0.98 -22.62
C ALA A 368 -1.95 1.19 -21.15
N PHE A 369 -2.73 2.23 -20.83
CA PHE A 369 -3.23 2.48 -19.50
C PHE A 369 -4.11 1.32 -19.00
N VAL A 370 -5.08 0.88 -19.80
CA VAL A 370 -5.95 -0.26 -19.45
C VAL A 370 -5.14 -1.54 -19.32
N HIS A 371 -4.20 -1.82 -20.22
CA HIS A 371 -3.31 -2.98 -20.11
C HIS A 371 -2.48 -2.94 -18.83
N ASN A 372 -1.92 -1.79 -18.48
CA ASN A 372 -1.15 -1.63 -17.23
C ASN A 372 -2.03 -1.90 -16.00
N LEU A 373 -3.26 -1.40 -15.97
CA LEU A 373 -4.19 -1.66 -14.87
C LEU A 373 -4.56 -3.14 -14.75
N ASN A 374 -4.67 -3.85 -15.87
CA ASN A 374 -5.05 -5.26 -15.89
C ASN A 374 -3.88 -6.22 -15.63
N THR A 375 -2.65 -5.84 -15.94
CA THR A 375 -1.51 -6.76 -15.96
C THR A 375 -0.43 -6.44 -14.93
N MET A 376 -0.33 -5.20 -14.48
CA MET A 376 0.67 -4.83 -13.48
C MET A 376 0.22 -5.22 -12.08
N HIS A 377 1.00 -6.04 -11.43
CA HIS A 377 0.82 -6.44 -10.04
C HIS A 377 1.65 -5.53 -9.14
N SER A 378 0.99 -4.70 -8.34
CA SER A 378 1.67 -3.75 -7.45
C SER A 378 1.91 -4.30 -6.05
N ARG A 379 1.16 -5.33 -5.65
CA ARG A 379 1.33 -6.00 -4.35
C ARG A 379 1.89 -7.40 -4.52
N ALA A 380 2.59 -7.85 -3.49
CA ALA A 380 2.91 -9.25 -3.32
C ALA A 380 1.62 -10.10 -3.39
N GLY A 381 1.67 -11.25 -4.05
CA GLY A 381 0.50 -12.13 -4.21
C GLY A 381 -0.35 -11.86 -5.45
N ALA A 382 0.19 -11.14 -6.44
CA ALA A 382 -0.44 -10.93 -7.75
C ALA A 382 -1.82 -10.23 -7.68
N GLN A 383 -1.96 -9.29 -6.77
CA GLN A 383 -3.19 -8.52 -6.64
C GLN A 383 -3.39 -7.60 -7.86
N VAL A 384 -4.49 -7.79 -8.58
CA VAL A 384 -4.90 -6.92 -9.68
C VAL A 384 -5.55 -5.66 -9.12
N LYS A 385 -5.28 -4.52 -9.75
CA LYS A 385 -5.82 -3.22 -9.35
C LYS A 385 -7.34 -3.20 -9.52
N LYS A 386 -8.04 -2.74 -8.48
CA LYS A 386 -9.45 -2.35 -8.60
C LYS A 386 -9.53 -0.86 -8.81
N VAL A 387 -9.88 -0.45 -10.01
CA VAL A 387 -10.14 0.95 -10.36
C VAL A 387 -11.63 1.10 -10.64
N ALA A 388 -12.26 2.02 -9.95
CA ALA A 388 -13.65 2.42 -10.18
C ALA A 388 -13.71 3.66 -11.07
#